data_8297cb9b4a2a972a081c743a00738e1c
#
_entry.id   8297cb9b4a2a972a081c743a00738e1c
#
_cell.length_a   1.000
_cell.length_b   1.000
_cell.length_c   1.000
_cell.angle_alpha   90.00
_cell.angle_beta   90.00
_cell.angle_gamma   90.00
#
_symmetry.space_group_name_H-M   'P 1'
#
loop_
_entity.id
_entity.type
_entity.pdbx_description
1 polymer ?
#
loop_
_entity_poly.entity_id
_entity_poly.type
_entity_poly.pdbx_seq_one_letter_code
_entity_poly.pdbx_strand_id
1 'polypeptide(L)'
;MSQAALLSGSCLCQGIRYEISGHGLGDIIQCHCQRCRKANGTAYATNTPVHVNDFKIVQGEHLLKKYQSTPTTQRCFCSECGSPIMSIKMDTPEFYRLRIGTLDTKIEQKPSLHIFAAHKAEWDTICDDLSLIHIS
;
A
#
# COMPACT_ATOMS: atom_id res chain seq x y z
N MET A 1 -4.43 0.60 -30.58
CA MET A 1 -4.58 1.29 -29.30
C MET A 1 -4.14 0.36 -28.17
N SER A 2 -3.18 0.77 -27.41
CA SER A 2 -2.73 -0.03 -26.30
C SER A 2 -3.66 0.15 -25.10
N GLN A 3 -3.98 -0.91 -24.43
CA GLN A 3 -4.70 -0.86 -23.18
C GLN A 3 -3.69 -1.02 -22.04
N ALA A 4 -3.90 -0.28 -20.98
CA ALA A 4 -3.12 -0.50 -19.78
C ALA A 4 -3.33 -1.92 -19.27
N ALA A 5 -2.26 -2.57 -18.82
CA ALA A 5 -2.36 -3.91 -18.27
C ALA A 5 -3.24 -3.88 -17.02
N LEU A 6 -4.13 -4.87 -16.90
CA LEU A 6 -4.95 -5.03 -15.72
C LEU A 6 -4.14 -5.77 -14.67
N LEU A 7 -4.00 -5.15 -13.50
CA LEU A 7 -3.35 -5.76 -12.36
C LEU A 7 -4.42 -6.29 -11.41
N SER A 8 -4.14 -7.37 -10.73
CA SER A 8 -5.06 -7.94 -9.74
C SER A 8 -4.34 -8.25 -8.44
N GLY A 9 -5.10 -8.28 -7.36
CA GLY A 9 -4.60 -8.64 -6.06
C GLY A 9 -5.69 -9.19 -5.17
N SER A 10 -5.27 -9.71 -4.01
CA SER A 10 -6.19 -10.31 -3.06
C SER A 10 -5.59 -10.31 -1.65
N CYS A 11 -6.43 -10.40 -0.64
CA CYS A 11 -5.99 -10.61 0.73
C CYS A 11 -5.59 -12.08 0.94
N LEU A 12 -5.02 -12.37 2.11
CA LEU A 12 -4.51 -13.70 2.43
C LEU A 12 -5.59 -14.78 2.30
N CYS A 13 -6.80 -14.53 2.80
CA CYS A 13 -7.90 -15.49 2.70
C CYS A 13 -8.59 -15.49 1.35
N GLN A 14 -8.19 -14.58 0.45
CA GLN A 14 -8.76 -14.38 -0.89
C GLN A 14 -10.23 -13.94 -0.87
N GLY A 15 -10.76 -13.58 0.28
CA GLY A 15 -12.12 -13.05 0.39
C GLY A 15 -12.27 -11.70 -0.27
N ILE A 16 -11.23 -10.85 -0.20
CA ILE A 16 -11.18 -9.57 -0.91
C ILE A 16 -10.32 -9.75 -2.15
N ARG A 17 -10.88 -9.35 -3.30
CA ARG A 17 -10.17 -9.32 -4.57
C ARG A 17 -10.37 -7.97 -5.23
N TYR A 18 -9.30 -7.44 -5.82
CA TYR A 18 -9.35 -6.14 -6.47
C TYR A 18 -8.63 -6.16 -7.81
N GLU A 19 -8.92 -5.16 -8.63
CA GLU A 19 -8.30 -4.95 -9.93
C GLU A 19 -7.87 -3.49 -10.04
N ILE A 20 -6.75 -3.28 -10.72
CA ILE A 20 -6.21 -1.95 -11.00
C ILE A 20 -6.07 -1.81 -12.49
N SER A 21 -6.65 -0.74 -13.05
CA SER A 21 -6.61 -0.44 -14.47
C SER A 21 -6.00 0.94 -14.69
N GLY A 22 -6.15 1.47 -15.89
CA GLY A 22 -5.73 2.84 -16.20
C GLY A 22 -4.22 3.00 -16.18
N HIS A 23 -3.72 3.92 -15.37
CA HIS A 23 -2.30 4.23 -15.29
C HIS A 23 -1.52 3.23 -14.42
N GLY A 24 -2.21 2.34 -13.71
CA GLY A 24 -1.57 1.33 -12.88
C GLY A 24 -0.94 1.92 -11.62
N LEU A 25 0.30 1.54 -11.37
CA LEU A 25 0.99 1.88 -10.13
C LEU A 25 1.82 3.17 -10.28
N GLY A 26 1.86 3.95 -9.21
CA GLY A 26 2.83 5.03 -9.08
C GLY A 26 4.16 4.52 -8.57
N ASP A 27 4.96 5.41 -7.98
CA ASP A 27 6.24 5.02 -7.37
C ASP A 27 6.01 4.06 -6.21
N ILE A 28 6.88 3.07 -6.09
CA ILE A 28 6.84 2.15 -4.97
C ILE A 28 7.72 2.70 -3.86
N ILE A 29 7.13 2.90 -2.69
CA ILE A 29 7.73 3.61 -1.57
C ILE A 29 7.77 2.69 -0.37
N GLN A 30 8.90 2.68 0.34
CA GLN A 30 9.03 1.97 1.61
C GLN A 30 8.94 2.98 2.75
N CYS A 31 7.87 2.90 3.53
CA CYS A 31 7.59 3.85 4.61
C CYS A 31 8.01 3.25 5.95
N HIS A 32 8.97 3.90 6.62
CA HIS A 32 9.55 3.43 7.88
C HIS A 32 8.91 4.04 9.12
N CYS A 33 7.84 4.82 8.99
CA CYS A 33 7.23 5.44 10.16
C CYS A 33 6.69 4.37 11.12
N GLN A 34 6.65 4.70 12.41
CA GLN A 34 6.23 3.74 13.43
C GLN A 34 4.81 3.23 13.21
N ARG A 35 3.91 4.08 12.73
CA ARG A 35 2.53 3.68 12.45
C ARG A 35 2.46 2.62 11.34
N CYS A 36 3.25 2.80 10.28
CA CYS A 36 3.30 1.81 9.20
C CYS A 36 3.90 0.50 9.68
N ARG A 37 4.95 0.57 10.49
CA ARG A 37 5.55 -0.64 11.07
C ARG A 37 4.55 -1.40 11.93
N LYS A 38 3.83 -0.70 12.79
CA LYS A 38 2.83 -1.32 13.67
C LYS A 38 1.64 -1.87 12.88
N ALA A 39 1.19 -1.13 11.88
CA ALA A 39 0.03 -1.54 11.09
C ALA A 39 0.29 -2.81 10.29
N ASN A 40 1.53 -3.02 9.84
CA ASN A 40 1.90 -4.16 9.01
C ASN A 40 2.67 -5.25 9.77
N GLY A 41 3.22 -4.93 10.95
CA GLY A 41 4.08 -5.86 11.68
C GLY A 41 5.39 -6.14 10.98
N THR A 42 5.96 -5.12 10.31
CA THR A 42 7.17 -5.26 9.49
C THR A 42 8.11 -4.09 9.74
N ALA A 43 9.30 -4.17 9.15
CA ALA A 43 10.28 -3.07 9.24
C ALA A 43 9.78 -1.80 8.57
N TYR A 44 8.96 -1.94 7.54
CA TYR A 44 8.37 -0.82 6.79
C TYR A 44 7.16 -1.32 6.00
N ALA A 45 6.34 -0.38 5.56
CA ALA A 45 5.23 -0.69 4.66
C ALA A 45 5.69 -0.37 3.23
N THR A 46 5.38 -1.26 2.30
CA THR A 46 5.70 -1.05 0.88
C THR A 46 4.42 -0.67 0.16
N ASN A 47 4.36 0.58 -0.29
CA ASN A 47 3.14 1.19 -0.79
C ASN A 47 3.36 1.80 -2.16
N THR A 48 2.26 1.93 -2.91
CA THR A 48 2.25 2.70 -4.14
C THR A 48 0.94 3.49 -4.22
N PRO A 49 0.97 4.74 -4.70
CA PRO A 49 -0.28 5.46 -4.93
C PRO A 49 -0.98 4.88 -6.15
N VAL A 50 -2.28 4.66 -6.01
CA VAL A 50 -3.16 4.22 -7.10
C VAL A 50 -4.36 5.15 -7.11
N HIS A 51 -4.66 5.74 -8.27
CA HIS A 51 -5.82 6.63 -8.38
C HIS A 51 -7.09 5.85 -8.07
N VAL A 52 -7.99 6.45 -7.29
CA VAL A 52 -9.21 5.76 -6.85
C VAL A 52 -10.09 5.31 -8.03
N ASN A 53 -10.05 6.05 -9.15
CA ASN A 53 -10.81 5.68 -10.34
C ASN A 53 -10.24 4.47 -11.07
N ASP A 54 -8.98 4.11 -10.80
CA ASP A 54 -8.32 2.96 -11.40
C ASP A 54 -8.41 1.71 -10.53
N PHE A 55 -8.91 1.84 -9.32
CA PHE A 55 -8.98 0.75 -8.34
C PHE A 55 -10.43 0.29 -8.16
N LYS A 56 -10.62 -1.03 -8.24
CA LYS A 56 -11.96 -1.60 -8.06
C LYS A 56 -11.87 -2.87 -7.21
N ILE A 57 -12.66 -2.93 -6.15
CA ILE A 57 -12.85 -4.16 -5.39
C ILE A 57 -13.89 -4.97 -6.15
N VAL A 58 -13.49 -6.12 -6.70
CA VAL A 58 -14.37 -6.95 -7.52
C VAL A 58 -15.04 -8.05 -6.70
N GLN A 59 -14.55 -8.30 -5.48
CA GLN A 59 -15.13 -9.30 -4.58
C GLN A 59 -14.82 -8.92 -3.15
N GLY A 60 -15.79 -9.11 -2.26
CA GLY A 60 -15.56 -9.02 -0.82
C GLY A 60 -15.45 -7.62 -0.26
N GLU A 61 -16.05 -6.62 -0.90
CA GLU A 61 -16.00 -5.24 -0.39
C GLU A 61 -16.51 -5.13 1.04
N HIS A 62 -17.51 -5.94 1.40
CA HIS A 62 -18.08 -5.95 2.75
C HIS A 62 -17.11 -6.44 3.83
N LEU A 63 -16.02 -7.11 3.41
CA LEU A 63 -14.98 -7.56 4.33
C LEU A 63 -13.95 -6.49 4.63
N LEU A 64 -13.92 -5.41 3.86
CA LEU A 64 -12.94 -4.34 4.05
C LEU A 64 -13.33 -3.51 5.26
N LYS A 65 -12.47 -3.54 6.28
CA LYS A 65 -12.65 -2.76 7.49
C LYS A 65 -11.71 -1.57 7.47
N LYS A 66 -12.20 -0.42 7.96
CA LYS A 66 -11.42 0.81 8.03
C LYS A 66 -11.14 1.16 9.48
N TYR A 67 -9.88 1.40 9.79
CA TYR A 67 -9.44 1.87 11.09
C TYR A 67 -8.91 3.28 10.97
N GLN A 68 -9.49 4.22 11.74
CA GLN A 68 -9.04 5.60 11.77
C GLN A 68 -7.79 5.69 12.65
N SER A 69 -6.61 5.62 12.05
CA SER A 69 -5.35 5.59 12.80
C SER A 69 -4.91 6.97 13.27
N THR A 70 -5.26 8.02 12.52
CA THR A 70 -5.05 9.42 12.88
C THR A 70 -6.26 10.20 12.39
N PRO A 71 -6.42 11.49 12.78
CA PRO A 71 -7.52 12.28 12.26
C PRO A 71 -7.59 12.38 10.74
N THR A 72 -6.45 12.14 10.04
CA THR A 72 -6.37 12.29 8.60
C THR A 72 -6.04 10.99 7.86
N THR A 73 -5.91 9.85 8.54
CA THR A 73 -5.50 8.60 7.91
C THR A 73 -6.42 7.46 8.31
N GLN A 74 -6.95 6.76 7.32
CA GLN A 74 -7.66 5.50 7.51
C GLN A 74 -6.83 4.36 6.95
N ARG A 75 -6.79 3.24 7.69
CA ARG A 75 -6.10 2.02 7.25
C ARG A 75 -7.13 0.96 7.01
N CYS A 76 -7.11 0.38 5.81
CA CYS A 76 -8.12 -0.57 5.37
C CYS A 76 -7.53 -1.97 5.28
N PHE A 77 -8.22 -2.94 5.85
CA PHE A 77 -7.74 -4.32 5.91
C PHE A 77 -8.91 -5.29 5.86
N CYS A 78 -8.59 -6.54 5.55
CA CYS A 78 -9.61 -7.59 5.54
C CYS A 78 -10.02 -7.94 6.96
N SER A 79 -11.33 -7.88 7.25
CA SER A 79 -11.85 -8.19 8.59
C SER A 79 -11.72 -9.66 8.95
N GLU A 80 -11.57 -10.55 7.96
CA GLU A 80 -11.47 -11.99 8.20
C GLU A 80 -10.03 -12.45 8.41
N CYS A 81 -9.09 -11.99 7.58
CA CYS A 81 -7.71 -12.47 7.66
C CYS A 81 -6.71 -11.42 8.14
N GLY A 82 -7.14 -10.15 8.25
CA GLY A 82 -6.28 -9.08 8.74
C GLY A 82 -5.31 -8.50 7.72
N SER A 83 -5.31 -8.97 6.47
CA SER A 83 -4.39 -8.44 5.45
C SER A 83 -4.60 -6.95 5.26
N PRO A 84 -3.57 -6.11 5.44
CA PRO A 84 -3.69 -4.69 5.09
C PRO A 84 -3.76 -4.55 3.57
N ILE A 85 -4.72 -3.76 3.09
CA ILE A 85 -4.94 -3.58 1.64
C ILE A 85 -4.45 -2.21 1.20
N MET A 86 -4.92 -1.14 1.83
CA MET A 86 -4.50 0.22 1.50
C MET A 86 -4.67 1.13 2.69
N SER A 87 -4.07 2.31 2.60
CA SER A 87 -4.42 3.42 3.47
C SER A 87 -4.94 4.58 2.64
N ILE A 88 -5.79 5.39 3.27
CA ILE A 88 -6.41 6.55 2.66
C ILE A 88 -6.00 7.76 3.47
N LYS A 89 -5.40 8.75 2.81
CA LYS A 89 -5.10 10.04 3.42
C LYS A 89 -6.19 11.02 3.05
N MET A 90 -6.82 11.60 4.05
CA MET A 90 -7.98 12.47 3.86
C MET A 90 -7.62 13.77 3.16
N ASP A 91 -6.34 14.18 3.20
CA ASP A 91 -5.84 15.37 2.51
C ASP A 91 -5.49 15.10 1.03
N THR A 92 -5.37 13.83 0.64
CA THR A 92 -5.17 13.42 -0.75
C THR A 92 -6.09 12.24 -1.10
N PRO A 93 -7.43 12.46 -1.03
CA PRO A 93 -8.38 11.34 -1.13
C PRO A 93 -8.47 10.73 -2.53
N GLU A 94 -7.90 11.37 -3.53
CA GLU A 94 -7.90 10.86 -4.91
C GLU A 94 -6.96 9.67 -5.12
N PHE A 95 -6.09 9.35 -4.13
CA PHE A 95 -5.18 8.21 -4.21
C PHE A 95 -5.36 7.28 -3.03
N TYR A 96 -5.40 5.98 -3.31
CA TYR A 96 -5.17 4.96 -2.30
C TYR A 96 -3.69 4.64 -2.23
N ARG A 97 -3.19 4.39 -1.03
CA ARG A 97 -1.82 3.89 -0.84
C ARG A 97 -1.89 2.39 -0.70
N LEU A 98 -1.74 1.72 -1.82
CA LEU A 98 -1.90 0.27 -1.90
C LEU A 98 -0.70 -0.43 -1.30
N ARG A 99 -0.95 -1.46 -0.50
CA ARG A 99 0.08 -2.37 0.01
C ARG A 99 0.40 -3.37 -1.08
N ILE A 100 1.54 -3.20 -1.74
CA ILE A 100 1.83 -3.98 -2.96
C ILE A 100 2.09 -5.47 -2.68
N GLY A 101 2.34 -5.84 -1.43
CA GLY A 101 2.44 -7.26 -1.07
C GLY A 101 1.18 -8.06 -1.35
N THR A 102 0.03 -7.41 -1.54
CA THR A 102 -1.23 -8.09 -1.86
C THR A 102 -1.45 -8.27 -3.36
N LEU A 103 -0.55 -7.78 -4.21
CA LEU A 103 -0.67 -7.99 -5.67
C LEU A 103 -0.47 -9.46 -6.01
N ASP A 104 -1.33 -9.98 -6.86
CA ASP A 104 -1.19 -11.32 -7.45
C ASP A 104 -0.48 -11.28 -8.79
N THR A 105 -0.65 -10.18 -9.52
CA THR A 105 0.03 -9.97 -10.80
C THR A 105 1.49 -9.64 -10.55
N LYS A 106 2.39 -10.29 -11.28
CA LYS A 106 3.82 -9.99 -11.21
C LYS A 106 4.09 -8.63 -11.83
N ILE A 107 4.92 -7.84 -11.16
CA ILE A 107 5.35 -6.54 -11.66
C ILE A 107 6.87 -6.52 -11.74
N GLU A 108 7.40 -5.74 -12.68
CA GLU A 108 8.84 -5.55 -12.82
C GLU A 108 9.33 -4.30 -12.10
N GLN A 109 8.43 -3.37 -11.82
CA GLN A 109 8.75 -2.14 -11.11
C GLN A 109 9.24 -2.47 -9.71
N LYS A 110 10.27 -1.74 -9.28
CA LYS A 110 10.91 -1.93 -7.98
C LYS A 110 10.73 -0.69 -7.11
N PRO A 111 10.89 -0.82 -5.78
CA PRO A 111 10.89 0.35 -4.91
C PRO A 111 11.90 1.38 -5.37
N SER A 112 11.55 2.66 -5.25
CA SER A 112 12.39 3.76 -5.69
C SER A 112 12.88 4.65 -4.56
N LEU A 113 12.23 4.63 -3.40
CA LEU A 113 12.66 5.48 -2.28
C LEU A 113 12.15 4.96 -0.94
N HIS A 114 12.83 5.41 0.11
CA HIS A 114 12.40 5.25 1.49
C HIS A 114 11.89 6.58 2.02
N ILE A 115 10.76 6.59 2.71
CA ILE A 115 10.27 7.79 3.40
C ILE A 115 10.22 7.53 4.91
N PHE A 116 10.30 8.60 5.68
CA PHE A 116 10.44 8.52 7.14
C PHE A 116 11.64 7.65 7.55
N ALA A 117 12.72 7.73 6.78
CA ALA A 117 13.90 6.89 7.02
C ALA A 117 14.55 7.20 8.37
N ALA A 118 14.38 8.41 8.89
CA ALA A 118 14.90 8.77 10.22
C ALA A 118 14.17 8.01 11.34
N HIS A 119 13.02 7.44 11.06
CA HIS A 119 12.21 6.69 12.03
C HIS A 119 12.28 5.18 11.82
N LYS A 120 13.21 4.71 10.99
CA LYS A 120 13.36 3.28 10.76
C LYS A 120 13.61 2.53 12.06
N ALA A 121 13.25 1.26 12.08
CA ALA A 121 13.53 0.41 13.25
C ALA A 121 15.05 0.28 13.42
N GLU A 122 15.51 0.33 14.68
CA GLU A 122 16.95 0.24 14.98
C GLU A 122 17.53 -1.13 14.64
N TRP A 123 16.67 -2.15 14.59
CA TRP A 123 17.10 -3.52 14.23
C TRP A 123 17.12 -3.77 12.72
N ASP A 124 16.70 -2.79 11.91
CA ASP A 124 16.66 -2.91 10.46
C ASP A 124 17.80 -2.10 9.84
N THR A 125 18.42 -2.66 8.81
CA THR A 125 19.50 -1.99 8.07
C THR A 125 19.05 -1.78 6.63
N ILE A 126 19.15 -0.54 6.16
CA ILE A 126 18.89 -0.24 4.76
C ILE A 126 20.17 -0.53 3.97
N CYS A 127 20.12 -1.53 3.09
CA CYS A 127 21.28 -2.04 2.36
C CYS A 127 21.27 -1.67 0.88
N ASP A 128 20.39 -0.77 0.45
CA ASP A 128 20.30 -0.34 -0.93
C ASP A 128 20.72 1.13 -1.08
N ASP A 129 20.76 1.61 -2.32
CA ASP A 129 21.14 2.98 -2.64
C ASP A 129 19.94 3.86 -3.02
N LEU A 130 18.73 3.45 -2.61
CA LEU A 130 17.52 4.22 -2.89
C LEU A 130 17.55 5.56 -2.14
N SER A 131 16.80 6.52 -2.68
CA SER A 131 16.67 7.82 -2.03
C SER A 131 16.08 7.66 -0.63
N LEU A 132 16.69 8.37 0.32
CA LEU A 132 16.23 8.39 1.70
C LEU A 132 15.62 9.74 2.00
N ILE A 133 14.33 9.75 2.35
CA ILE A 133 13.64 10.97 2.74
C ILE A 133 13.37 10.89 4.25
N HIS A 134 13.99 11.84 4.97
CA HIS A 134 13.88 11.94 6.42
C HIS A 134 12.79 12.95 6.76
N ILE A 135 11.55 12.49 6.76
CA ILE A 135 10.40 13.31 7.15
C ILE A 135 10.19 13.15 8.64
N SER A 136 9.98 14.27 9.31
CA SER A 136 9.75 14.28 10.76
C SER A 136 8.28 14.10 11.10
#